data_6633d210544d92aa1187a881016b5eb9
#
_entry.id   6633d210544d92aa1187a881016b5eb9
#
_cell.length_a   1.000
_cell.length_b   1.000
_cell.length_c   1.000
_cell.angle_alpha   90.00
_cell.angle_beta   90.00
_cell.angle_gamma   90.00
#
_symmetry.space_group_name_H-M   'P 1'
#
loop_
_entity.id
_entity.type
_entity.pdbx_description
1 polymer ?
#
loop_
_entity_poly.entity_id
_entity_poly.type
_entity_poly.pdbx_seq_one_letter_code
_entity_poly.pdbx_strand_id
1 'polypeptide(L)'
;MPDPIKQPKNAEIKAQKLKVNLLWSQTFGKDRTARFSSVQKFVDSECIRLMAPYTPARNNILYKSPTVGTKIGSGEIIYLNPYARYQYYGKLMVSSVTGSAYATRGEKKVLTGKDLNYDRTRHPRATSFWFEHMKAEKGEAILRGAARIAGGTATK
;
A
#
# COMPACT_ATOMS: atom_id res chain seq x y z
N MET A 1 -7.48 3.03 -10.53
CA MET A 1 -8.11 4.23 -9.90
C MET A 1 -9.42 3.78 -9.29
N PRO A 2 -9.78 4.24 -8.09
CA PRO A 2 -11.10 3.94 -7.54
C PRO A 2 -12.21 4.46 -8.47
N ASP A 3 -13.34 3.77 -8.46
CA ASP A 3 -14.50 4.17 -9.25
C ASP A 3 -14.97 5.59 -8.90
N PRO A 4 -15.41 6.37 -9.88
CA PRO A 4 -15.91 7.73 -9.63
C PRO A 4 -17.16 7.70 -8.74
N ILE A 5 -17.21 8.62 -7.78
CA ILE A 5 -18.38 8.78 -6.91
C ILE A 5 -19.51 9.37 -7.76
N LYS A 6 -20.62 8.63 -7.85
CA LYS A 6 -21.79 9.06 -8.59
C LYS A 6 -22.42 10.29 -7.94
N GLN A 7 -22.84 11.24 -8.78
CA GLN A 7 -23.61 12.41 -8.32
C GLN A 7 -24.93 11.96 -7.70
N PRO A 8 -25.20 12.28 -6.41
CA PRO A 8 -26.50 11.98 -5.81
C PRO A 8 -27.62 12.78 -6.47
N LYS A 9 -28.81 12.19 -6.48
CA LYS A 9 -30.02 12.90 -6.95
C LYS A 9 -30.59 13.76 -5.81
N ASN A 10 -31.11 14.93 -6.16
CA ASN A 10 -31.91 15.73 -5.24
C ASN A 10 -33.15 14.95 -4.82
N ALA A 11 -33.57 15.12 -3.58
CA ALA A 11 -34.78 14.49 -3.05
C ALA A 11 -35.71 15.49 -2.39
N GLU A 12 -37.00 15.24 -2.50
CA GLU A 12 -38.06 16.00 -1.83
C GLU A 12 -38.81 15.03 -0.91
N ILE A 13 -38.88 15.35 0.36
CA ILE A 13 -39.65 14.58 1.35
C ILE A 13 -40.85 15.44 1.79
N LYS A 14 -42.02 14.90 1.61
CA LYS A 14 -43.30 15.54 2.04
C LYS A 14 -43.92 14.73 3.17
N ALA A 15 -44.21 15.39 4.29
CA ALA A 15 -44.94 14.81 5.41
C ALA A 15 -45.99 15.81 5.85
N GLN A 16 -47.24 15.43 5.83
CA GLN A 16 -48.46 16.24 6.15
C GLN A 16 -48.33 17.76 6.07
N LYS A 17 -47.57 18.41 6.96
CA LYS A 17 -47.37 19.87 7.00
C LYS A 17 -45.93 20.31 6.78
N LEU A 18 -45.02 19.37 6.50
CA LEU A 18 -43.57 19.64 6.32
C LEU A 18 -43.12 19.22 4.93
N LYS A 19 -42.39 20.11 4.26
CA LYS A 19 -41.72 19.84 3.00
C LYS A 19 -40.21 20.08 3.20
N VAL A 20 -39.41 19.05 3.00
CA VAL A 20 -37.94 19.12 3.09
C VAL A 20 -37.33 18.83 1.72
N ASN A 21 -36.53 19.73 1.22
CA ASN A 21 -35.78 19.55 -0.03
C ASN A 21 -34.32 19.26 0.30
N LEU A 22 -33.81 18.10 -0.12
CA LEU A 22 -32.40 17.77 -0.08
C LEU A 22 -31.77 18.10 -1.44
N LEU A 23 -30.97 19.16 -1.45
CA LEU A 23 -30.30 19.63 -2.65
C LEU A 23 -28.79 19.34 -2.53
N TRP A 24 -28.24 18.64 -3.51
CA TRP A 24 -26.81 18.39 -3.60
C TRP A 24 -26.14 19.45 -4.48
N SER A 25 -24.91 19.82 -4.13
CA SER A 25 -24.07 20.58 -5.05
C SER A 25 -23.95 19.85 -6.38
N GLN A 26 -24.04 20.58 -7.49
CA GLN A 26 -23.89 20.00 -8.84
C GLN A 26 -22.53 19.36 -9.09
N THR A 27 -21.51 19.78 -8.35
CA THR A 27 -20.14 19.28 -8.46
C THR A 27 -19.77 18.24 -7.41
N PHE A 28 -20.71 17.85 -6.51
CA PHE A 28 -20.42 16.99 -5.35
C PHE A 28 -19.68 15.71 -5.74
N GLY A 29 -20.19 14.95 -6.70
CA GLY A 29 -19.58 13.70 -7.14
C GLY A 29 -18.18 13.90 -7.70
N LYS A 30 -17.98 14.93 -8.53
CA LYS A 30 -16.68 15.30 -9.11
C LYS A 30 -15.68 15.70 -8.04
N ASP A 31 -16.06 16.57 -7.11
CA ASP A 31 -15.19 17.10 -6.07
C ASP A 31 -14.77 15.99 -5.09
N ARG A 32 -15.70 15.11 -4.72
CA ARG A 32 -15.41 13.96 -3.87
C ARG A 32 -14.48 12.95 -4.55
N THR A 33 -14.72 12.65 -5.84
CA THR A 33 -13.84 11.79 -6.64
C THR A 33 -12.42 12.34 -6.69
N ALA A 34 -12.26 13.64 -6.94
CA ALA A 34 -10.94 14.28 -6.97
C ALA A 34 -10.22 14.21 -5.61
N ARG A 35 -10.93 14.45 -4.51
CA ARG A 35 -10.38 14.34 -3.15
C ARG A 35 -9.94 12.91 -2.83
N PHE A 36 -10.78 11.91 -3.08
CA PHE A 36 -10.42 10.51 -2.82
C PHE A 36 -9.27 10.02 -3.71
N SER A 37 -9.19 10.49 -4.96
CA SER A 37 -8.03 10.22 -5.81
C SER A 37 -6.74 10.80 -5.21
N SER A 38 -6.80 12.01 -4.65
CA SER A 38 -5.66 12.63 -3.97
C SER A 38 -5.28 11.88 -2.69
N VAL A 39 -6.26 11.42 -1.91
CA VAL A 39 -6.06 10.57 -0.72
C VAL A 39 -5.35 9.29 -1.11
N GLN A 40 -5.82 8.59 -2.15
CA GLN A 40 -5.19 7.33 -2.59
C GLN A 40 -3.73 7.53 -3.01
N LYS A 41 -3.45 8.59 -3.78
CA LYS A 41 -2.07 8.93 -4.16
C LYS A 41 -1.19 9.20 -2.94
N PHE A 42 -1.71 9.90 -1.95
CA PHE A 42 -1.00 10.15 -0.70
C PHE A 42 -0.71 8.85 0.06
N VAL A 43 -1.72 7.98 0.23
CA VAL A 43 -1.58 6.70 0.93
C VAL A 43 -0.53 5.81 0.25
N ASP A 44 -0.60 5.64 -1.07
CA ASP A 44 0.36 4.82 -1.82
C ASP A 44 1.79 5.35 -1.66
N SER A 45 1.97 6.67 -1.79
CA SER A 45 3.28 7.32 -1.67
C SER A 45 3.86 7.20 -0.26
N GLU A 46 3.04 7.42 0.77
CA GLU A 46 3.47 7.31 2.17
C GLU A 46 3.77 5.85 2.56
N CYS A 47 2.98 4.89 2.08
CA CYS A 47 3.28 3.48 2.31
C CYS A 47 4.64 3.10 1.71
N ILE A 48 4.93 3.47 0.46
CA ILE A 48 6.23 3.21 -0.18
C ILE A 48 7.37 3.86 0.63
N ARG A 49 7.22 5.13 0.97
CA ARG A 49 8.22 5.89 1.71
C ARG A 49 8.51 5.31 3.09
N LEU A 50 7.44 4.98 3.84
CA LEU A 50 7.54 4.51 5.22
C LEU A 50 7.91 3.04 5.34
N MET A 51 7.66 2.21 4.32
CA MET A 51 8.15 0.83 4.28
C MET A 51 9.65 0.72 3.99
N ALA A 52 10.25 1.72 3.34
CA ALA A 52 11.64 1.64 2.91
C ALA A 52 12.63 1.24 4.04
N PRO A 53 12.57 1.80 5.26
CA PRO A 53 13.49 1.43 6.35
C PRO A 53 13.35 -0.01 6.84
N TYR A 54 12.20 -0.66 6.60
CA TYR A 54 11.94 -2.05 7.00
C TYR A 54 12.24 -3.05 5.89
N THR A 55 12.37 -2.56 4.65
CA THR A 55 12.67 -3.41 3.49
C THR A 55 14.17 -3.69 3.42
N PRO A 56 14.62 -4.95 3.20
CA PRO A 56 16.04 -5.27 3.03
C PRO A 56 16.69 -4.48 1.88
N ALA A 57 17.89 -3.96 2.12
CA ALA A 57 18.54 -2.99 1.22
C ALA A 57 20.00 -3.35 0.84
N ARG A 58 20.36 -4.63 0.75
CA ARG A 58 21.73 -5.04 0.43
C ARG A 58 22.28 -4.40 -0.85
N ASN A 59 21.48 -4.39 -1.92
CA ASN A 59 21.84 -3.84 -3.23
C ASN A 59 20.89 -2.73 -3.71
N ASN A 60 20.08 -2.17 -2.85
CA ASN A 60 19.09 -1.11 -3.13
C ASN A 60 17.96 -1.47 -4.12
N ILE A 61 18.02 -2.63 -4.78
CA ILE A 61 17.08 -2.99 -5.84
C ILE A 61 15.69 -3.26 -5.26
N LEU A 62 15.62 -4.00 -4.15
CA LEU A 62 14.35 -4.39 -3.56
C LEU A 62 13.54 -3.20 -3.03
N TYR A 63 14.14 -2.36 -2.17
CA TYR A 63 13.38 -1.27 -1.55
C TYR A 63 13.03 -0.14 -2.53
N LYS A 64 13.77 -0.01 -3.65
CA LYS A 64 13.45 0.93 -4.74
C LYS A 64 12.44 0.37 -5.74
N SER A 65 12.24 -0.94 -5.76
CA SER A 65 11.34 -1.60 -6.72
C SER A 65 9.91 -1.07 -6.73
N PRO A 66 9.25 -0.79 -5.58
CA PRO A 66 7.89 -0.27 -5.60
C PRO A 66 7.78 1.13 -6.19
N THR A 67 8.84 1.96 -6.15
CA THR A 67 8.83 3.28 -6.78
C THR A 67 8.69 3.18 -8.31
N VAL A 68 9.24 2.11 -8.90
CA VAL A 68 9.17 1.87 -10.35
C VAL A 68 7.93 1.06 -10.73
N GLY A 69 7.57 0.06 -9.92
CA GLY A 69 6.49 -0.89 -10.21
C GLY A 69 5.09 -0.39 -9.89
N THR A 70 4.97 0.59 -8.99
CA THR A 70 3.66 1.04 -8.49
C THR A 70 3.13 2.23 -9.28
N LYS A 71 1.91 2.10 -9.78
CA LYS A 71 1.15 3.25 -10.31
C LYS A 71 0.49 3.97 -9.13
N ILE A 72 1.05 5.11 -8.74
CA ILE A 72 0.53 5.92 -7.62
C ILE A 72 -0.93 6.32 -7.85
N GLY A 73 -1.78 6.02 -6.88
CA GLY A 73 -3.22 6.21 -6.93
C GLY A 73 -3.99 4.95 -7.37
N SER A 74 -3.30 3.81 -7.52
CA SER A 74 -3.96 2.53 -7.83
C SER A 74 -4.52 1.81 -6.60
N GLY A 75 -3.96 2.06 -5.42
CA GLY A 75 -4.25 1.31 -4.20
C GLY A 75 -3.47 -0.01 -4.08
N GLU A 76 -2.54 -0.26 -5.01
CA GLU A 76 -1.70 -1.45 -5.02
C GLU A 76 -0.24 -1.04 -5.02
N ILE A 77 0.59 -1.71 -4.20
CA ILE A 77 2.03 -1.52 -4.17
C ILE A 77 2.71 -2.75 -4.76
N ILE A 78 3.42 -2.56 -5.86
CA ILE A 78 3.98 -3.65 -6.66
C ILE A 78 5.50 -3.68 -6.56
N TYR A 79 6.03 -4.82 -6.16
CA TYR A 79 7.45 -5.13 -6.19
C TYR A 79 7.75 -5.96 -7.43
N LEU A 80 8.58 -5.44 -8.35
CA LEU A 80 8.90 -6.12 -9.62
C LEU A 80 9.93 -7.25 -9.49
N ASN A 81 10.58 -7.36 -8.34
CA ASN A 81 11.65 -8.34 -8.14
C ASN A 81 11.10 -9.75 -7.95
N PRO A 82 11.56 -10.75 -8.66
CA PRO A 82 11.07 -12.13 -8.54
C PRO A 82 11.33 -12.74 -7.15
N TYR A 83 12.33 -12.24 -6.42
CA TYR A 83 12.65 -12.67 -5.07
C TYR A 83 11.94 -11.86 -3.96
N ALA A 84 11.19 -10.81 -4.29
CA ALA A 84 10.52 -9.95 -3.30
C ALA A 84 9.59 -10.76 -2.38
N ARG A 85 8.84 -11.69 -2.94
CA ARG A 85 7.94 -12.57 -2.18
C ARG A 85 8.68 -13.35 -1.10
N TYR A 86 9.83 -13.92 -1.41
CA TYR A 86 10.60 -14.74 -0.46
C TYR A 86 11.22 -13.90 0.64
N GLN A 87 11.72 -12.72 0.27
CA GLN A 87 12.21 -11.74 1.22
C GLN A 87 11.09 -11.25 2.14
N TYR A 88 9.89 -11.05 1.62
CA TYR A 88 8.74 -10.59 2.40
C TYR A 88 8.31 -11.62 3.45
N TYR A 89 8.19 -12.87 3.06
CA TYR A 89 7.84 -13.95 4.00
C TYR A 89 9.00 -14.43 4.88
N GLY A 90 10.22 -13.99 4.62
CA GLY A 90 11.37 -14.30 5.44
C GLY A 90 11.82 -15.76 5.39
N LYS A 91 11.50 -16.49 4.34
CA LYS A 91 11.86 -17.91 4.24
C LYS A 91 12.97 -18.14 3.22
N LEU A 92 13.98 -18.91 3.64
CA LEU A 92 15.09 -19.30 2.77
C LEU A 92 14.59 -20.29 1.72
N MET A 93 14.88 -19.98 0.45
CA MET A 93 14.65 -20.87 -0.67
C MET A 93 15.98 -21.30 -1.29
N VAL A 94 16.07 -22.59 -1.59
CA VAL A 94 17.23 -23.20 -2.23
C VAL A 94 16.84 -23.93 -3.51
N SER A 95 17.79 -24.13 -4.40
CA SER A 95 17.64 -25.02 -5.54
C SER A 95 17.20 -26.42 -5.11
N SER A 96 16.22 -26.98 -5.79
CA SER A 96 15.75 -28.35 -5.52
C SER A 96 16.78 -29.41 -5.88
N VAL A 97 17.78 -29.07 -6.69
CA VAL A 97 18.82 -29.99 -7.18
C VAL A 97 20.10 -29.87 -6.38
N THR A 98 20.58 -28.64 -6.20
CA THR A 98 21.91 -28.39 -5.58
C THR A 98 21.84 -28.01 -4.10
N GLY A 99 20.65 -27.69 -3.57
CA GLY A 99 20.52 -27.14 -2.22
C GLY A 99 21.12 -25.73 -2.04
N SER A 100 21.62 -25.12 -3.11
CA SER A 100 22.22 -23.78 -3.09
C SER A 100 21.16 -22.69 -3.09
N ALA A 101 21.47 -21.52 -2.50
CA ALA A 101 20.66 -20.32 -2.63
C ALA A 101 20.57 -19.81 -4.08
N TYR A 102 21.50 -20.22 -4.94
CA TYR A 102 21.50 -19.92 -6.38
C TYR A 102 20.92 -21.11 -7.14
N ALA A 103 20.00 -20.85 -8.04
CA ALA A 103 19.45 -21.82 -8.97
C ALA A 103 19.81 -21.43 -10.41
N THR A 104 20.13 -22.40 -11.24
CA THR A 104 20.36 -22.16 -12.67
C THR A 104 19.07 -21.87 -13.41
N ARG A 105 19.16 -21.36 -14.63
CA ARG A 105 17.99 -21.04 -15.44
C ARG A 105 17.13 -22.29 -15.67
N GLY A 106 15.85 -22.19 -15.35
CA GLY A 106 14.90 -23.31 -15.46
C GLY A 106 14.78 -24.18 -14.22
N GLU A 107 15.65 -24.04 -13.24
CA GLU A 107 15.63 -24.81 -12.00
C GLU A 107 14.62 -24.24 -10.99
N LYS A 108 13.85 -25.11 -10.36
CA LYS A 108 12.87 -24.72 -9.33
C LYS A 108 13.55 -24.55 -7.98
N LYS A 109 13.13 -23.53 -7.23
CA LYS A 109 13.50 -23.36 -5.82
C LYS A 109 12.44 -23.93 -4.90
N VAL A 110 12.88 -24.53 -3.80
CA VAL A 110 12.00 -25.07 -2.74
C VAL A 110 12.24 -24.34 -1.42
N LEU A 111 11.20 -24.25 -0.62
CA LEU A 111 11.27 -23.70 0.73
C LEU A 111 12.00 -24.68 1.66
N THR A 112 12.91 -24.16 2.47
CA THR A 112 13.67 -24.98 3.44
C THR A 112 13.10 -24.92 4.83
N GLY A 113 12.14 -24.23 5.19
CA GLY A 113 11.70 -24.03 6.57
C GLY A 113 12.64 -23.14 7.43
N LYS A 114 13.85 -22.83 6.96
CA LYS A 114 14.78 -21.91 7.63
C LYS A 114 14.40 -20.45 7.37
N ASP A 115 14.58 -19.62 8.38
CA ASP A 115 14.35 -18.18 8.25
C ASP A 115 15.52 -17.48 7.57
N LEU A 116 15.21 -16.40 6.84
CA LEU A 116 16.22 -15.53 6.25
C LEU A 116 16.88 -14.67 7.33
N ASN A 117 18.20 -14.58 7.28
CA ASN A 117 18.94 -13.58 8.02
C ASN A 117 19.10 -12.32 7.15
N TYR A 118 18.52 -11.21 7.60
CA TYR A 118 18.56 -9.96 6.85
C TYR A 118 19.83 -9.18 7.13
N ASP A 119 20.44 -8.66 6.07
CA ASP A 119 21.48 -7.65 6.18
C ASP A 119 20.84 -6.33 6.67
N ARG A 120 21.27 -5.90 7.85
CA ARG A 120 20.77 -4.69 8.54
C ARG A 120 21.74 -3.52 8.48
N THR A 121 22.82 -3.63 7.73
CA THR A 121 23.86 -2.60 7.64
C THR A 121 23.29 -1.27 7.13
N ARG A 122 22.47 -1.30 6.09
CA ARG A 122 21.85 -0.09 5.51
C ARG A 122 20.49 0.24 6.13
N HIS A 123 19.69 -0.76 6.35
CA HIS A 123 18.36 -0.63 6.96
C HIS A 123 18.33 -1.43 8.26
N PRO A 124 18.66 -0.80 9.42
CA PRO A 124 18.70 -1.50 10.70
C PRO A 124 17.39 -2.18 11.10
N ARG A 125 16.27 -1.71 10.54
CA ARG A 125 14.93 -2.27 10.76
C ARG A 125 14.52 -3.31 9.73
N ALA A 126 15.41 -3.73 8.82
CA ALA A 126 15.09 -4.74 7.79
C ALA A 126 14.53 -6.01 8.43
N THR A 127 13.38 -6.45 7.96
CA THR A 127 12.63 -7.58 8.52
C THR A 127 11.72 -8.23 7.48
N SER A 128 11.17 -9.40 7.79
CA SER A 128 10.00 -9.95 7.07
C SER A 128 8.76 -9.10 7.34
N PHE A 129 7.72 -9.28 6.54
CA PHE A 129 6.43 -8.58 6.71
C PHE A 129 6.59 -7.08 6.96
N TRP A 130 7.44 -6.43 6.18
CA TRP A 130 7.78 -5.01 6.38
C TRP A 130 6.59 -4.05 6.26
N PHE A 131 5.52 -4.45 5.53
CA PHE A 131 4.30 -3.65 5.48
C PHE A 131 3.57 -3.66 6.83
N GLU A 132 3.44 -4.82 7.46
CA GLU A 132 2.78 -4.98 8.76
C GLU A 132 3.52 -4.21 9.86
N HIS A 133 4.85 -4.30 9.87
CA HIS A 133 5.68 -3.53 10.81
C HIS A 133 5.51 -2.02 10.60
N MET A 134 5.58 -1.55 9.37
CA MET A 134 5.33 -0.16 9.03
C MET A 134 3.92 0.27 9.44
N LYS A 135 2.90 -0.54 9.13
CA LYS A 135 1.50 -0.25 9.45
C LYS A 135 1.29 -0.14 10.96
N ALA A 136 1.87 -1.03 11.75
CA ALA A 136 1.77 -0.99 13.20
C ALA A 136 2.38 0.29 13.80
N GLU A 137 3.52 0.76 13.28
CA GLU A 137 4.19 1.95 13.83
C GLU A 137 3.71 3.27 13.21
N LYS A 138 3.34 3.29 11.94
CA LYS A 138 3.09 4.52 11.16
C LYS A 138 1.68 4.62 10.58
N GLY A 139 0.86 3.58 10.71
CA GLY A 139 -0.49 3.54 10.13
C GLY A 139 -1.36 4.71 10.57
N GLU A 140 -1.34 5.08 11.85
CA GLU A 140 -2.11 6.23 12.36
C GLU A 140 -1.67 7.57 11.72
N ALA A 141 -0.37 7.75 11.47
CA ALA A 141 0.12 8.96 10.81
C ALA A 141 -0.38 9.05 9.36
N ILE A 142 -0.40 7.91 8.65
CA ILE A 142 -0.97 7.82 7.30
C ILE A 142 -2.47 8.14 7.33
N LEU A 143 -3.22 7.55 8.27
CA LEU A 143 -4.67 7.78 8.41
C LEU A 143 -4.99 9.26 8.70
N ARG A 144 -4.24 9.89 9.61
CA ARG A 144 -4.41 11.33 9.91
C ARG A 144 -4.12 12.20 8.70
N GLY A 145 -3.08 11.88 7.93
CA GLY A 145 -2.77 12.59 6.69
C GLY A 145 -3.86 12.42 5.63
N ALA A 146 -4.33 11.19 5.44
CA ALA A 146 -5.43 10.85 4.54
C ALA A 146 -6.74 11.57 4.91
N ALA A 147 -7.11 11.56 6.19
CA ALA A 147 -8.30 12.25 6.69
C ALA A 147 -8.25 13.75 6.43
N ARG A 148 -7.09 14.39 6.66
CA ARG A 148 -6.90 15.82 6.40
C ARG A 148 -7.11 16.16 4.92
N ILE A 149 -6.58 15.36 3.99
CA ILE A 149 -6.77 15.55 2.54
C ILE A 149 -8.24 15.31 2.16
N ALA A 150 -8.90 14.33 2.78
CA ALA A 150 -10.32 14.08 2.59
C ALA A 150 -11.24 15.19 3.13
N GLY A 151 -10.69 16.11 3.93
CA GLY A 151 -11.46 17.20 4.56
C GLY A 151 -12.16 16.79 5.86
N GLY A 152 -11.58 15.82 6.56
CA GLY A 152 -12.06 15.31 7.86
C GLY A 152 -10.94 15.18 8.89
N THR A 153 -11.28 14.64 10.04
CA THR A 153 -10.36 14.28 11.13
C THR A 153 -10.41 12.78 11.34
N ALA A 154 -9.25 12.15 11.54
CA ALA A 154 -9.20 10.77 12.01
C ALA A 154 -9.31 10.80 13.54
N THR A 155 -10.40 10.27 14.06
CA THR A 155 -10.56 9.92 15.48
C THR A 155 -10.05 8.50 15.71
N LYS A 156 -9.47 8.26 16.89
CA LYS A 156 -9.12 6.89 17.32
C LYS A 156 -10.36 6.06 17.52
#